data_8a82617bd5fdeacf3b5c04c05a3fc37d
#
_entry.id   8a82617bd5fdeacf3b5c04c05a3fc37d
#
_cell.length_a   1.000
_cell.length_b   1.000
_cell.length_c   1.000
_cell.angle_alpha   90.00
_cell.angle_beta   90.00
_cell.angle_gamma   90.00
#
_symmetry.space_group_name_H-M   'P 1'
#
loop_
_entity.id
_entity.type
_entity.pdbx_description
1 polymer ?
#
loop_
_entity_poly.entity_id
_entity_poly.type
_entity_poly.pdbx_seq_one_letter_code
_entity_poly.pdbx_strand_id
1 'polypeptide(L)'
;GWMVPLAFIGGYISADFASGLFHFLADNYGSTSKKFFGPVFIRPFREHHVDPLAITRHDFLEVNGVNCAMSVPILLATYALLPVGANLWTLMFAAYIGLFLFGIFLTNQFHSWAHMPNPPRIIRALHRSGLILAPDHHQKHHTPPFNTYYCITSGWLNPILARTRVWERVYE
;
A
#
# COMPACT_ATOMS: atom_id res chain seq x y z
N GLY A 1 -11.34 18.50 18.02
CA GLY A 1 -10.49 19.34 17.30
C GLY A 1 -9.62 18.75 16.21
N TRP A 2 -8.62 19.49 15.82
CA TRP A 2 -7.69 19.21 14.72
C TRP A 2 -6.84 17.93 14.86
N MET A 3 -6.70 17.39 16.04
CA MET A 3 -5.90 16.17 16.33
C MET A 3 -6.46 14.90 15.67
N VAL A 4 -7.78 14.79 15.52
CA VAL A 4 -8.40 13.62 14.86
C VAL A 4 -8.06 13.59 13.36
N PRO A 5 -8.21 14.69 12.59
CA PRO A 5 -7.72 14.73 11.20
C PRO A 5 -6.23 14.40 11.06
N LEU A 6 -5.37 14.84 11.97
CA LEU A 6 -3.95 14.48 11.93
C LEU A 6 -3.72 12.98 12.18
N ALA A 7 -4.44 12.38 13.13
CA ALA A 7 -4.37 10.94 13.35
C ALA A 7 -4.82 10.15 12.10
N PHE A 8 -5.88 10.62 11.44
CA PHE A 8 -6.38 10.05 10.19
C PHE A 8 -5.34 10.10 9.07
N ILE A 9 -4.72 11.26 8.84
CA ILE A 9 -3.64 11.43 7.85
C ILE A 9 -2.43 10.58 8.23
N GLY A 10 -2.06 10.54 9.51
CA GLY A 10 -0.96 9.71 10.03
C GLY A 10 -1.17 8.22 9.74
N GLY A 11 -2.40 7.72 9.90
CA GLY A 11 -2.76 6.35 9.54
C GLY A 11 -2.53 6.06 8.05
N TYR A 12 -2.93 6.98 7.17
CA TYR A 12 -2.74 6.81 5.72
C TYR A 12 -1.26 6.85 5.30
N ILE A 13 -0.48 7.75 5.87
CA ILE A 13 0.98 7.82 5.66
C ILE A 13 1.65 6.52 6.15
N SER A 14 1.21 5.98 7.29
CA SER A 14 1.74 4.71 7.80
C SER A 14 1.37 3.53 6.89
N ALA A 15 0.19 3.53 6.27
CA ALA A 15 -0.18 2.54 5.26
C ALA A 15 0.72 2.64 4.01
N ASP A 16 1.02 3.85 3.56
CA ASP A 16 1.94 4.08 2.44
C ASP A 16 3.34 3.54 2.75
N PHE A 17 3.88 3.82 3.94
CA PHE A 17 5.16 3.25 4.38
C PHE A 17 5.12 1.72 4.46
N ALA A 18 4.09 1.16 5.10
CA ALA A 18 3.94 -0.29 5.24
C ALA A 18 3.84 -0.98 3.88
N SER A 19 3.09 -0.40 2.93
CA SER A 19 3.02 -0.92 1.56
C SER A 19 4.40 -0.96 0.89
N GLY A 20 5.21 0.09 1.09
CA GLY A 20 6.58 0.14 0.56
C GLY A 20 7.51 -0.88 1.21
N LEU A 21 7.41 -1.07 2.52
CA LEU A 21 8.19 -2.07 3.24
C LEU A 21 7.87 -3.50 2.76
N PHE A 22 6.59 -3.84 2.66
CA PHE A 22 6.19 -5.16 2.18
C PHE A 22 6.56 -5.40 0.71
N HIS A 23 6.42 -4.38 -0.13
CA HIS A 23 6.86 -4.43 -1.53
C HIS A 23 8.38 -4.66 -1.62
N PHE A 24 9.17 -3.85 -0.91
CA PHE A 24 10.62 -4.01 -0.83
C PHE A 24 11.03 -5.43 -0.37
N LEU A 25 10.38 -5.96 0.66
CA LEU A 25 10.66 -7.31 1.16
C LEU A 25 10.29 -8.38 0.15
N ALA A 26 9.16 -8.25 -0.56
CA ALA A 26 8.73 -9.21 -1.57
C ALA A 26 9.65 -9.25 -2.79
N ASP A 27 10.16 -8.10 -3.21
CA ASP A 27 11.06 -7.99 -4.37
C ASP A 27 12.45 -8.55 -4.06
N ASN A 28 12.97 -8.27 -2.86
CA ASN A 28 14.38 -8.50 -2.55
C ASN A 28 14.64 -9.76 -1.71
N TYR A 29 13.66 -10.24 -0.94
CA TYR A 29 13.86 -11.34 0.00
C TYR A 29 12.89 -12.51 -0.23
N GLY A 30 13.30 -13.68 0.28
CA GLY A 30 12.50 -14.91 0.21
C GLY A 30 12.55 -15.61 -1.15
N SER A 31 11.74 -16.66 -1.31
CA SER A 31 11.66 -17.48 -2.51
C SER A 31 10.22 -17.69 -2.96
N THR A 32 9.98 -17.60 -4.27
CA THR A 32 8.68 -17.91 -4.90
C THR A 32 8.25 -19.37 -4.70
N SER A 33 9.18 -20.26 -4.38
CA SER A 33 8.91 -21.69 -4.11
C SER A 33 8.47 -22.00 -2.68
N LYS A 34 8.49 -21.04 -1.76
CA LYS A 34 8.01 -21.23 -0.37
C LYS A 34 6.50 -21.50 -0.36
N LYS A 35 6.09 -22.65 0.23
CA LYS A 35 4.75 -23.23 0.13
C LYS A 35 3.56 -22.28 0.29
N PHE A 36 3.58 -21.30 1.16
CA PHE A 36 2.47 -20.38 1.39
C PHE A 36 2.80 -18.97 0.91
N PHE A 37 3.89 -18.41 1.42
CA PHE A 37 4.26 -17.02 1.12
C PHE A 37 4.77 -16.82 -0.31
N GLY A 38 5.36 -17.84 -0.92
CA GLY A 38 5.87 -17.78 -2.28
C GLY A 38 4.78 -17.42 -3.30
N PRO A 39 3.77 -18.28 -3.49
CA PRO A 39 2.72 -18.05 -4.49
C PRO A 39 1.80 -16.88 -4.17
N VAL A 40 1.51 -16.64 -2.88
CA VAL A 40 0.47 -15.69 -2.46
C VAL A 40 1.01 -14.28 -2.30
N PHE A 41 2.31 -14.13 -1.97
CA PHE A 41 2.89 -12.84 -1.66
C PHE A 41 4.10 -12.50 -2.56
N ILE A 42 5.15 -13.33 -2.59
CA ILE A 42 6.40 -12.98 -3.26
C ILE A 42 6.26 -12.99 -4.79
N ARG A 43 5.61 -14.04 -5.32
CA ARG A 43 5.47 -14.23 -6.76
C ARG A 43 4.72 -13.09 -7.45
N PRO A 44 3.55 -12.62 -6.99
CA PRO A 44 2.83 -11.53 -7.65
C PRO A 44 3.66 -10.24 -7.76
N PHE A 45 4.43 -9.90 -6.72
CA PHE A 45 5.30 -8.72 -6.74
C PHE A 45 6.45 -8.85 -7.76
N ARG A 46 7.06 -10.02 -7.91
CA ARG A 46 8.14 -10.21 -8.89
C ARG A 46 7.65 -10.37 -10.32
N GLU A 47 6.51 -11.00 -10.51
CA GLU A 47 5.91 -11.18 -11.84
C GLU A 47 5.52 -9.86 -12.49
N HIS A 48 5.02 -8.89 -11.71
CA HIS A 48 4.60 -7.60 -12.28
C HIS A 48 5.77 -6.72 -12.76
N HIS A 49 7.02 -6.99 -12.37
CA HIS A 49 8.20 -6.36 -12.98
C HIS A 49 8.48 -6.90 -14.38
N VAL A 50 8.08 -8.13 -14.68
CA VAL A 50 8.24 -8.78 -15.99
C VAL A 50 7.05 -8.45 -16.89
N ASP A 51 5.83 -8.49 -16.33
CA ASP A 51 4.56 -8.13 -16.99
C ASP A 51 3.77 -7.16 -16.12
N PRO A 52 4.05 -5.85 -16.21
CA PRO A 52 3.37 -4.85 -15.39
C PRO A 52 1.84 -4.81 -15.55
N LEU A 53 1.32 -5.30 -16.67
CA LEU A 53 -0.12 -5.36 -16.92
C LEU A 53 -0.80 -6.59 -16.30
N ALA A 54 -0.04 -7.57 -15.82
CA ALA A 54 -0.61 -8.79 -15.24
C ALA A 54 -1.60 -8.47 -14.11
N ILE A 55 -1.23 -7.59 -13.19
CA ILE A 55 -2.06 -7.17 -12.05
C ILE A 55 -3.39 -6.54 -12.47
N THR A 56 -3.49 -5.98 -13.68
CA THR A 56 -4.72 -5.35 -14.17
C THR A 56 -5.72 -6.35 -14.76
N ARG A 57 -5.32 -7.61 -14.97
CA ARG A 57 -6.14 -8.69 -15.50
C ARG A 57 -6.80 -9.56 -14.43
N HIS A 58 -6.37 -9.39 -13.18
CA HIS A 58 -6.93 -10.08 -12.03
C HIS A 58 -8.21 -9.38 -11.53
N ASP A 59 -9.13 -10.14 -10.95
CA ASP A 59 -10.32 -9.59 -10.34
C ASP A 59 -10.01 -8.94 -8.96
N PHE A 60 -11.03 -8.30 -8.37
CA PHE A 60 -10.87 -7.59 -7.10
C PHE A 60 -10.44 -8.51 -5.96
N LEU A 61 -10.94 -9.75 -5.92
CA LEU A 61 -10.61 -10.71 -4.86
C LEU A 61 -9.18 -11.23 -5.00
N GLU A 62 -8.74 -11.51 -6.21
CA GLU A 62 -7.36 -11.92 -6.49
C GLU A 62 -6.37 -10.84 -6.07
N VAL A 63 -6.66 -9.58 -6.41
CA VAL A 63 -5.78 -8.43 -6.09
C VAL A 63 -5.77 -8.11 -4.59
N ASN A 64 -6.93 -8.13 -3.93
CA ASN A 64 -7.09 -7.57 -2.58
C ASN A 64 -7.42 -8.61 -1.50
N GLY A 65 -7.66 -9.87 -1.84
CA GLY A 65 -8.17 -10.88 -0.90
C GLY A 65 -7.29 -11.08 0.34
N VAL A 66 -5.98 -11.12 0.18
CA VAL A 66 -5.02 -11.24 1.29
C VAL A 66 -5.08 -10.00 2.19
N ASN A 67 -5.07 -8.82 1.59
CA ASN A 67 -5.14 -7.55 2.33
C ASN A 67 -6.48 -7.42 3.07
N CYS A 68 -7.58 -7.87 2.45
CA CYS A 68 -8.89 -7.93 3.07
C CYS A 68 -8.92 -8.87 4.28
N ALA A 69 -8.39 -10.09 4.11
CA ALA A 69 -8.34 -11.10 5.17
C ALA A 69 -7.49 -10.65 6.37
N MET A 70 -6.48 -9.83 6.15
CA MET A 70 -5.67 -9.23 7.22
C MET A 70 -6.34 -8.01 7.86
N SER A 71 -6.86 -7.08 7.06
CA SER A 71 -7.32 -5.78 7.53
C SER A 71 -8.70 -5.84 8.21
N VAL A 72 -9.65 -6.60 7.65
CA VAL A 72 -11.04 -6.61 8.13
C VAL A 72 -11.16 -7.17 9.54
N PRO A 73 -10.56 -8.33 9.91
CA PRO A 73 -10.64 -8.83 11.30
C PRO A 73 -10.03 -7.86 12.31
N ILE A 74 -8.90 -7.21 11.97
CA ILE A 74 -8.25 -6.23 12.86
C ILE A 74 -9.16 -5.01 13.04
N LEU A 75 -9.77 -4.51 11.96
CA LEU A 75 -10.70 -3.40 12.03
C LEU A 75 -11.92 -3.72 12.92
N LEU A 76 -12.54 -4.88 12.71
CA LEU A 76 -13.69 -5.33 13.50
C LEU A 76 -13.31 -5.51 14.97
N ALA A 77 -12.18 -6.15 15.28
CA ALA A 77 -11.68 -6.30 16.64
C ALA A 77 -11.40 -4.94 17.29
N THR A 78 -10.80 -4.01 16.57
CA THR A 78 -10.53 -2.66 17.07
C THR A 78 -11.82 -1.97 17.49
N TYR A 79 -12.84 -1.95 16.64
CA TYR A 79 -14.12 -1.29 16.95
C TYR A 79 -14.97 -2.05 17.96
N ALA A 80 -14.82 -3.37 18.08
CA ALA A 80 -15.51 -4.17 19.10
C ALA A 80 -14.90 -4.00 20.50
N LEU A 81 -13.58 -3.86 20.58
CA LEU A 81 -12.85 -3.85 21.86
C LEU A 81 -12.49 -2.45 22.36
N LEU A 82 -12.34 -1.49 21.44
CA LEU A 82 -12.01 -0.11 21.79
C LEU A 82 -13.29 0.69 22.08
N PRO A 83 -13.40 1.36 23.26
CA PRO A 83 -14.50 2.26 23.55
C PRO A 83 -14.37 3.57 22.74
N VAL A 84 -14.63 3.48 21.45
CA VAL A 84 -14.48 4.59 20.49
C VAL A 84 -15.36 5.76 20.92
N GLY A 85 -14.74 6.95 21.05
CA GLY A 85 -15.45 8.17 21.46
C GLY A 85 -15.57 8.37 22.98
N ALA A 86 -15.11 7.41 23.83
CA ALA A 86 -15.08 7.61 25.28
C ALA A 86 -14.17 8.79 25.67
N ASN A 87 -13.14 9.03 24.92
CA ASN A 87 -12.25 10.18 25.07
C ASN A 87 -11.53 10.48 23.75
N LEU A 88 -10.79 11.59 23.72
CA LEU A 88 -10.07 12.03 22.52
C LEU A 88 -9.03 11.00 22.03
N TRP A 89 -8.35 10.31 22.94
CA TRP A 89 -7.30 9.34 22.57
C TRP A 89 -7.87 8.11 21.88
N THR A 90 -8.99 7.56 22.37
CA THR A 90 -9.67 6.42 21.72
C THR A 90 -10.21 6.81 20.35
N LEU A 91 -10.72 8.03 20.20
CA LEU A 91 -11.17 8.55 18.92
C LEU A 91 -10.00 8.75 17.92
N MET A 92 -8.89 9.31 18.37
CA MET A 92 -7.69 9.47 17.54
C MET A 92 -7.10 8.13 17.12
N PHE A 93 -7.04 7.16 18.03
CA PHE A 93 -6.55 5.82 17.71
C PHE A 93 -7.46 5.12 16.70
N ALA A 94 -8.78 5.20 16.88
CA ALA A 94 -9.74 4.64 15.93
C ALA A 94 -9.62 5.29 14.54
N ALA A 95 -9.45 6.61 14.49
CA ALA A 95 -9.24 7.34 13.23
C ALA A 95 -7.94 6.93 12.53
N TYR A 96 -6.84 6.83 13.29
CA TYR A 96 -5.55 6.37 12.78
C TYR A 96 -5.63 4.95 12.23
N ILE A 97 -6.10 4.00 13.05
CA ILE A 97 -6.16 2.59 12.68
C ILE A 97 -7.14 2.36 11.52
N GLY A 98 -8.25 3.09 11.51
CA GLY A 98 -9.25 3.00 10.45
C GLY A 98 -8.66 3.36 9.08
N LEU A 99 -7.95 4.49 8.98
CA LEU A 99 -7.35 4.89 7.70
C LEU A 99 -6.08 4.10 7.35
N PHE A 100 -5.33 3.67 8.36
CA PHE A 100 -4.22 2.73 8.16
C PHE A 100 -4.70 1.42 7.51
N LEU A 101 -5.71 0.77 8.11
CA LEU A 101 -6.24 -0.49 7.58
C LEU A 101 -6.99 -0.32 6.25
N PHE A 102 -7.66 0.80 6.04
CA PHE A 102 -8.26 1.14 4.74
C PHE A 102 -7.18 1.27 3.65
N GLY A 103 -6.08 1.96 3.95
CA GLY A 103 -4.94 2.08 3.04
C GLY A 103 -4.32 0.72 2.71
N ILE A 104 -4.06 -0.12 3.74
CA ILE A 104 -3.55 -1.49 3.55
C ILE A 104 -4.52 -2.34 2.73
N PHE A 105 -5.82 -2.27 3.01
CA PHE A 105 -6.84 -3.03 2.28
C PHE A 105 -6.82 -2.72 0.78
N LEU A 106 -6.72 -1.44 0.40
CA LEU A 106 -6.79 -1.01 -1.00
C LEU A 106 -5.44 -0.80 -1.69
N THR A 107 -4.32 -1.00 -1.00
CA THR A 107 -3.00 -0.70 -1.57
C THR A 107 -2.73 -1.43 -2.89
N ASN A 108 -3.07 -2.73 -2.99
CA ASN A 108 -2.89 -3.50 -4.22
C ASN A 108 -3.87 -3.05 -5.31
N GLN A 109 -5.06 -2.56 -4.96
CA GLN A 109 -5.99 -1.99 -5.92
C GLN A 109 -5.47 -0.67 -6.49
N PHE A 110 -4.88 0.18 -5.66
CA PHE A 110 -4.26 1.44 -6.12
C PHE A 110 -3.05 1.15 -7.01
N HIS A 111 -2.27 0.14 -6.67
CA HIS A 111 -1.18 -0.37 -7.48
C HIS A 111 -1.66 -0.89 -8.85
N SER A 112 -2.69 -1.73 -8.88
CA SER A 112 -3.32 -2.21 -10.11
C SER A 112 -3.81 -1.04 -10.98
N TRP A 113 -4.48 -0.05 -10.39
CA TRP A 113 -4.93 1.15 -11.11
C TRP A 113 -3.78 1.99 -11.66
N ALA A 114 -2.63 2.04 -10.98
CA ALA A 114 -1.45 2.73 -11.49
C ALA A 114 -0.85 2.07 -12.74
N HIS A 115 -1.07 0.76 -12.93
CA HIS A 115 -0.69 0.04 -14.14
C HIS A 115 -1.74 0.06 -15.25
N MET A 116 -2.95 0.54 -14.97
CA MET A 116 -4.06 0.50 -15.94
C MET A 116 -3.83 1.52 -17.07
N PRO A 117 -3.74 1.11 -18.36
CA PRO A 117 -3.45 2.02 -19.47
C PRO A 117 -4.53 3.09 -19.67
N ASN A 118 -5.80 2.73 -19.49
CA ASN A 118 -6.95 3.60 -19.68
C ASN A 118 -7.90 3.55 -18.47
N PRO A 119 -7.50 4.11 -17.32
CA PRO A 119 -8.34 4.06 -16.14
C PRO A 119 -9.60 4.93 -16.28
N PRO A 120 -10.72 4.56 -15.63
CA PRO A 120 -11.94 5.37 -15.57
C PRO A 120 -11.68 6.81 -15.13
N ARG A 121 -12.59 7.72 -15.48
CA ARG A 121 -12.44 9.16 -15.18
C ARG A 121 -12.21 9.43 -13.68
N ILE A 122 -12.91 8.71 -12.81
CA ILE A 122 -12.78 8.87 -11.36
C ILE A 122 -11.38 8.45 -10.87
N ILE A 123 -10.83 7.35 -11.39
CA ILE A 123 -9.49 6.89 -11.03
C ILE A 123 -8.43 7.88 -11.51
N ARG A 124 -8.58 8.43 -12.72
CA ARG A 124 -7.71 9.51 -13.20
C ARG A 124 -7.77 10.76 -12.32
N ALA A 125 -8.95 11.12 -11.82
CA ALA A 125 -9.07 12.24 -10.89
C ALA A 125 -8.36 11.98 -9.56
N LEU A 126 -8.48 10.75 -9.01
CA LEU A 126 -7.77 10.33 -7.80
C LEU A 126 -6.25 10.32 -7.99
N HIS A 127 -5.73 9.83 -9.14
CA HIS A 127 -4.31 9.93 -9.48
C HIS A 127 -3.82 11.39 -9.50
N ARG A 128 -4.57 12.28 -10.17
CA ARG A 128 -4.23 13.71 -10.27
C ARG A 128 -4.28 14.44 -8.94
N SER A 129 -5.15 14.05 -8.03
CA SER A 129 -5.23 14.62 -6.68
C SER A 129 -4.08 14.17 -5.78
N GLY A 130 -3.32 13.15 -6.18
CA GLY A 130 -2.28 12.53 -5.37
C GLY A 130 -2.81 11.72 -4.18
N LEU A 131 -4.11 11.45 -4.12
CA LEU A 131 -4.69 10.63 -3.05
C LEU A 131 -4.32 9.15 -3.16
N ILE A 132 -4.11 8.67 -4.38
CA ILE A 132 -3.66 7.31 -4.65
C ILE A 132 -2.44 7.33 -5.56
N LEU A 133 -1.71 6.24 -5.62
CA LEU A 133 -0.51 6.08 -6.43
C LEU A 133 -0.75 6.44 -7.90
N ALA A 134 -0.01 7.41 -8.43
CA ALA A 134 -0.11 7.82 -9.83
C ALA A 134 0.81 6.97 -10.74
N PRO A 135 0.42 6.71 -12.02
CA PRO A 135 1.19 5.89 -12.95
C PRO A 135 2.64 6.35 -13.17
N ASP A 136 2.85 7.64 -13.44
CA ASP A 136 4.16 8.25 -13.68
C ASP A 136 5.04 8.24 -12.42
N HIS A 137 4.42 8.27 -11.24
CA HIS A 137 5.10 8.13 -9.97
C HIS A 137 5.59 6.69 -9.76
N HIS A 138 4.75 5.70 -10.06
CA HIS A 138 5.08 4.28 -9.95
C HIS A 138 6.06 3.80 -11.04
N GLN A 139 6.04 4.43 -12.21
CA GLN A 139 6.99 4.15 -13.30
C GLN A 139 8.45 4.32 -12.87
N LYS A 140 8.75 5.18 -11.88
CA LYS A 140 10.10 5.33 -11.33
C LYS A 140 10.57 4.05 -10.65
N HIS A 141 9.67 3.29 -10.00
CA HIS A 141 9.97 1.98 -9.45
C HIS A 141 10.25 0.96 -10.57
N HIS A 142 9.48 1.01 -11.66
CA HIS A 142 9.65 0.16 -12.84
C HIS A 142 10.80 0.59 -13.78
N THR A 143 11.69 1.46 -13.30
CA THR A 143 12.90 1.86 -14.04
C THR A 143 14.14 1.23 -13.38
N PRO A 144 15.00 0.51 -14.12
CA PRO A 144 16.21 -0.06 -13.55
C PRO A 144 17.05 0.98 -12.80
N PRO A 145 17.63 0.62 -11.63
CA PRO A 145 17.82 -0.73 -11.09
C PRO A 145 16.68 -1.25 -10.18
N PHE A 146 15.47 -0.71 -10.20
CA PHE A 146 14.28 -1.15 -9.44
C PHE A 146 14.44 -1.08 -7.92
N ASN A 147 15.29 -0.21 -7.41
CA ASN A 147 15.70 -0.15 -5.99
C ASN A 147 15.11 1.04 -5.21
N THR A 148 14.05 1.65 -5.73
CA THR A 148 13.45 2.85 -5.14
C THR A 148 11.94 2.92 -5.39
N TYR A 149 11.23 3.85 -4.76
CA TYR A 149 9.80 4.12 -4.98
C TYR A 149 8.86 2.95 -4.71
N TYR A 150 9.12 2.18 -3.64
CA TYR A 150 8.35 0.99 -3.27
C TYR A 150 6.97 1.26 -2.65
N CYS A 151 6.69 2.48 -2.13
CA CYS A 151 5.38 2.79 -1.54
C CYS A 151 4.30 2.87 -2.64
N ILE A 152 3.25 2.07 -2.49
CA ILE A 152 2.23 1.84 -3.52
C ILE A 152 0.79 2.17 -3.09
N THR A 153 0.60 2.79 -1.91
CA THR A 153 -0.71 3.29 -1.51
C THR A 153 -0.96 4.67 -2.13
N SER A 154 -0.23 5.69 -1.76
CA SER A 154 -0.24 7.02 -2.35
C SER A 154 1.09 7.39 -3.02
N GLY A 155 2.17 6.80 -2.55
CA GLY A 155 3.53 7.13 -2.94
C GLY A 155 4.07 8.41 -2.31
N TRP A 156 3.37 9.01 -1.34
CA TRP A 156 3.78 10.29 -0.72
C TRP A 156 5.16 10.21 -0.08
N LEU A 157 5.52 9.07 0.49
CA LEU A 157 6.82 8.89 1.13
C LEU A 157 7.95 8.59 0.14
N ASN A 158 7.65 8.15 -1.07
CA ASN A 158 8.66 7.74 -2.03
C ASN A 158 9.76 8.79 -2.28
N PRO A 159 9.47 10.09 -2.50
CA PRO A 159 10.51 11.09 -2.72
C PRO A 159 11.46 11.25 -1.52
N ILE A 160 10.91 11.15 -0.31
CA ILE A 160 11.69 11.28 0.94
C ILE A 160 12.58 10.05 1.12
N LEU A 161 12.00 8.85 0.99
CA LEU A 161 12.71 7.58 1.15
C LEU A 161 13.79 7.39 0.07
N ALA A 162 13.54 7.82 -1.15
CA ALA A 162 14.53 7.82 -2.23
C ALA A 162 15.68 8.78 -1.94
N ARG A 163 15.37 10.04 -1.56
CA ARG A 163 16.39 11.04 -1.23
C ARG A 163 17.29 10.63 -0.05
N THR A 164 16.72 9.96 0.93
CA THR A 164 17.45 9.46 2.12
C THR A 164 18.09 8.09 1.90
N ARG A 165 17.88 7.47 0.72
CA ARG A 165 18.43 6.16 0.34
C ARG A 165 18.10 5.06 1.37
N VAL A 166 16.90 5.09 1.96
CA VAL A 166 16.51 4.17 3.03
C VAL A 166 16.57 2.72 2.54
N TRP A 167 16.01 2.43 1.37
CA TRP A 167 15.94 1.08 0.83
C TRP A 167 17.32 0.49 0.50
N GLU A 168 18.23 1.30 0.00
CA GLU A 168 19.61 0.88 -0.27
C GLU A 168 20.33 0.51 1.03
N ARG A 169 20.19 1.34 2.08
CA ARG A 169 20.81 1.11 3.40
C ARG A 169 20.25 -0.11 4.14
N VAL A 170 19.01 -0.49 3.87
CA VAL A 170 18.39 -1.70 4.45
C VAL A 170 18.83 -2.95 3.71
N TYR A 171 19.23 -2.81 2.43
CA TYR A 171 19.71 -3.92 1.59
C TYR A 171 21.18 -4.28 1.88
N GLU A 172 22.01 -3.32 2.31
CA GLU A 172 23.41 -3.51 2.74
C GLU A 172 23.50 -4.27 4.08
#